data_2e23dd7ef14c1c19a19100c4916e5dfd
#
_entry.id   2e23dd7ef14c1c19a19100c4916e5dfd
#
_cell.length_a   1.000
_cell.length_b   1.000
_cell.length_c   1.000
_cell.angle_alpha   90.00
_cell.angle_beta   90.00
_cell.angle_gamma   90.00
#
_symmetry.space_group_name_H-M   'P 1'
#
loop_
_entity.id
_entity.type
_entity.pdbx_description
1 polymer ?
#
loop_
_entity_poly.entity_id
_entity_poly.type
_entity_poly.pdbx_seq_one_letter_code
_entity_poly.pdbx_strand_id
1 'polypeptide(L)'
;MNGYAPTTLSDSMAATPACRRRSARVIEWIVEARSHRVICLVLGIWLLNGFDLAFTILSHEQGMLHEENPLARHMLAYGTASIILFKTGFVLIGSYPLLRFRTARITELGSFVILFAYAILAVHWSECYDLYSFTASHNIEMAESRVLDSFNTQ
;
A
#
# COMPACT_ATOMS: atom_id res chain seq x y z
N MET A 1 11.67 53.15 59.02
CA MET A 1 11.88 51.71 58.80
C MET A 1 10.74 51.27 57.88
N ASN A 2 10.97 51.30 56.57
CA ASN A 2 9.96 50.92 55.56
C ASN A 2 10.22 49.49 55.16
N GLY A 3 9.30 48.58 55.58
CA GLY A 3 9.32 47.18 55.17
C GLY A 3 8.74 47.01 53.76
N TYR A 4 9.60 46.76 52.81
CA TYR A 4 9.15 46.25 51.43
C TYR A 4 8.80 44.76 51.53
N ALA A 5 7.54 44.44 51.38
CA ALA A 5 7.14 43.08 51.18
C ALA A 5 7.48 42.63 49.73
N PRO A 6 8.11 41.48 49.50
CA PRO A 6 8.32 40.97 48.13
C PRO A 6 7.01 40.48 47.56
N THR A 7 6.53 41.13 46.51
CA THR A 7 5.45 40.63 45.65
C THR A 7 5.92 39.38 44.92
N THR A 8 5.41 38.23 45.30
CA THR A 8 5.64 36.95 44.61
C THR A 8 4.94 36.94 43.26
N LEU A 9 5.73 37.06 42.20
CA LEU A 9 5.35 37.04 40.77
C LEU A 9 5.11 35.60 40.26
N SER A 10 4.53 34.71 41.09
CA SER A 10 4.39 33.31 40.69
C SER A 10 2.97 32.85 40.29
N ASP A 11 1.96 33.75 40.31
CA ASP A 11 0.56 33.33 40.08
C ASP A 11 -0.02 33.67 38.70
N SER A 12 0.81 34.09 37.73
CA SER A 12 0.29 34.61 36.44
C SER A 12 0.29 33.63 35.27
N MET A 13 0.62 32.35 35.45
CA MET A 13 0.66 31.37 34.32
C MET A 13 -0.28 30.16 34.46
N ALA A 14 -1.28 30.24 35.32
CA ALA A 14 -2.34 29.22 35.31
C ALA A 14 -3.26 29.47 34.12
N ALA A 15 -3.02 28.76 32.99
CA ALA A 15 -3.89 28.79 31.85
C ALA A 15 -5.33 28.56 32.29
N THR A 16 -6.24 29.49 31.94
CA THR A 16 -7.66 29.45 32.29
C THR A 16 -8.26 28.08 31.90
N PRO A 17 -9.12 27.47 32.72
CA PRO A 17 -9.70 26.15 32.46
C PRO A 17 -10.44 26.05 31.11
N ALA A 18 -10.92 27.17 30.59
CA ALA A 18 -11.53 27.24 29.26
C ALA A 18 -10.51 27.05 28.12
N CYS A 19 -9.28 27.57 28.24
CA CYS A 19 -8.22 27.39 27.27
C CYS A 19 -7.74 25.92 27.24
N ARG A 20 -7.62 25.30 28.41
CA ARG A 20 -7.23 23.89 28.58
C ARG A 20 -8.25 22.94 27.95
N ARG A 21 -9.55 23.20 28.09
CA ARG A 21 -10.63 22.40 27.46
C ARG A 21 -10.66 22.54 25.95
N ARG A 22 -10.32 23.73 25.42
CA ARG A 22 -10.28 23.97 23.97
C ARG A 22 -9.11 23.22 23.31
N SER A 23 -7.95 23.24 23.92
CA SER A 23 -6.77 22.51 23.45
C SER A 23 -6.98 21.00 23.47
N ALA A 24 -7.62 20.46 24.53
CA ALA A 24 -7.91 19.04 24.61
C ALA A 24 -8.82 18.55 23.44
N ARG A 25 -9.90 19.28 23.16
CA ARG A 25 -10.80 18.95 22.03
C ARG A 25 -10.12 19.00 20.66
N VAL A 26 -9.24 19.97 20.43
CA VAL A 26 -8.48 20.07 19.18
C VAL A 26 -7.53 18.89 19.03
N ILE A 27 -6.86 18.47 20.11
CA ILE A 27 -5.97 17.30 20.09
C ILE A 27 -6.77 16.03 19.82
N GLU A 28 -7.91 15.83 20.47
CA GLU A 28 -8.79 14.69 20.25
C GLU A 28 -9.24 14.62 18.78
N TRP A 29 -9.69 15.73 18.20
CA TRP A 29 -10.09 15.79 16.78
C TRP A 29 -8.94 15.47 15.83
N ILE A 30 -7.72 15.97 16.08
CA ILE A 30 -6.53 15.68 15.25
C ILE A 30 -6.18 14.18 15.31
N VAL A 31 -6.25 13.58 16.51
CA VAL A 31 -5.94 12.16 16.71
C VAL A 31 -6.98 11.27 16.02
N GLU A 32 -8.25 11.63 16.11
CA GLU A 32 -9.34 10.92 15.44
C GLU A 32 -9.22 11.01 13.92
N ALA A 33 -9.01 12.19 13.36
CA ALA A 33 -8.79 12.41 11.93
C ALA A 33 -7.58 11.61 11.39
N ARG A 34 -6.50 11.50 12.18
CA ARG A 34 -5.33 10.69 11.82
C ARG A 34 -5.66 9.20 11.81
N SER A 35 -6.38 8.73 12.81
CA SER A 35 -6.82 7.33 12.89
C SER A 35 -7.61 6.92 11.64
N HIS A 36 -8.55 7.74 11.18
CA HIS A 36 -9.31 7.47 9.96
C HIS A 36 -8.43 7.45 8.71
N ARG A 37 -7.47 8.37 8.59
CA ARG A 37 -6.52 8.38 7.46
C ARG A 37 -5.68 7.10 7.42
N VAL A 38 -5.14 6.65 8.54
CA VAL A 38 -4.37 5.40 8.60
C VAL A 38 -5.23 4.20 8.20
N ILE A 39 -6.49 4.14 8.64
CA ILE A 39 -7.41 3.07 8.23
C ILE A 39 -7.63 3.10 6.71
N CYS A 40 -7.89 4.27 6.11
CA CYS A 40 -8.05 4.39 4.67
C CYS A 40 -6.78 3.98 3.90
N LEU A 41 -5.59 4.34 4.42
CA LEU A 41 -4.31 3.94 3.82
C LEU A 41 -4.12 2.42 3.88
N VAL A 42 -4.44 1.78 5.01
CA VAL A 42 -4.37 0.32 5.15
C VAL A 42 -5.36 -0.36 4.20
N LEU A 43 -6.58 0.15 4.04
CA LEU A 43 -7.52 -0.36 3.04
C LEU A 43 -6.99 -0.21 1.61
N GLY A 44 -6.33 0.91 1.29
CA GLY A 44 -5.65 1.10 0.00
C GLY A 44 -4.54 0.08 -0.24
N ILE A 45 -3.72 -0.21 0.78
CA ILE A 45 -2.69 -1.25 0.72
C ILE A 45 -3.31 -2.63 0.45
N TRP A 46 -4.41 -2.97 1.12
CA TRP A 46 -5.12 -4.22 0.88
C TRP A 46 -5.66 -4.33 -0.53
N LEU A 47 -6.23 -3.25 -1.06
CA LEU A 47 -6.76 -3.20 -2.42
C LEU A 47 -5.64 -3.41 -3.45
N LEU A 48 -4.53 -2.66 -3.32
CA LEU A 48 -3.39 -2.79 -4.23
C LEU A 48 -2.72 -4.17 -4.13
N ASN A 49 -2.63 -4.76 -2.92
CA ASN A 49 -2.15 -6.14 -2.77
C ASN A 49 -3.09 -7.14 -3.46
N GLY A 50 -4.40 -6.91 -3.42
CA GLY A 50 -5.38 -7.71 -4.16
C GLY A 50 -5.14 -7.66 -5.68
N PHE A 51 -4.87 -6.48 -6.23
CA PHE A 51 -4.48 -6.32 -7.63
C PHE A 51 -3.18 -7.05 -7.95
N ASP A 52 -2.13 -6.83 -7.16
CA ASP A 52 -0.84 -7.50 -7.35
C ASP A 52 -0.97 -9.03 -7.31
N LEU A 53 -1.80 -9.54 -6.41
CA LEU A 53 -2.10 -10.97 -6.32
C LEU A 53 -2.85 -11.48 -7.55
N ALA A 54 -3.88 -10.76 -8.01
CA ALA A 54 -4.66 -11.12 -9.19
C ALA A 54 -3.77 -11.17 -10.45
N PHE A 55 -2.90 -10.18 -10.66
CA PHE A 55 -1.94 -10.18 -11.76
C PHE A 55 -0.94 -11.33 -11.66
N THR A 56 -0.44 -11.63 -10.47
CA THR A 56 0.48 -12.76 -10.27
C THR A 56 -0.17 -14.09 -10.65
N ILE A 57 -1.42 -14.33 -10.26
CA ILE A 57 -2.16 -15.55 -10.59
C ILE A 57 -2.41 -15.63 -12.09
N LEU A 58 -2.92 -14.56 -12.69
CA LEU A 58 -3.22 -14.49 -14.11
C LEU A 58 -1.98 -14.74 -14.97
N SER A 59 -0.87 -14.11 -14.66
CA SER A 59 0.40 -14.29 -15.36
C SER A 59 0.96 -15.70 -15.20
N HIS A 60 0.74 -16.34 -14.03
CA HIS A 60 1.14 -17.70 -13.80
C HIS A 60 0.31 -18.69 -14.65
N GLU A 61 -1.01 -18.54 -14.69
CA GLU A 61 -1.91 -19.38 -15.50
C GLU A 61 -1.61 -19.27 -16.99
N GLN A 62 -1.19 -18.10 -17.45
CA GLN A 62 -0.81 -17.88 -18.84
C GLN A 62 0.61 -18.34 -19.19
N GLY A 63 1.37 -18.88 -18.23
CA GLY A 63 2.73 -19.36 -18.42
C GLY A 63 3.76 -18.25 -18.70
N MET A 64 3.40 -16.98 -18.42
CA MET A 64 4.22 -15.81 -18.71
C MET A 64 5.19 -15.44 -17.58
N LEU A 65 4.96 -15.95 -16.38
CA LEU A 65 5.72 -15.58 -15.20
C LEU A 65 7.03 -16.35 -15.12
N HIS A 66 8.11 -15.64 -15.45
CA HIS A 66 9.41 -16.00 -14.91
C HIS A 66 9.57 -15.26 -13.57
N GLU A 67 9.09 -15.88 -12.46
CA GLU A 67 9.20 -15.29 -11.13
C GLU A 67 10.67 -15.12 -10.76
N GLU A 68 11.13 -13.88 -10.69
CA GLU A 68 12.52 -13.55 -10.33
C GLU A 68 12.76 -13.63 -8.82
N ASN A 69 11.71 -13.47 -8.01
CA ASN A 69 11.81 -13.59 -6.57
C ASN A 69 11.95 -15.07 -6.16
N PRO A 70 13.10 -15.52 -5.66
CA PRO A 70 13.33 -16.92 -5.33
C PRO A 70 12.37 -17.46 -4.27
N LEU A 71 11.90 -16.62 -3.37
CA LEU A 71 10.96 -16.99 -2.33
C LEU A 71 9.54 -17.21 -2.89
N ALA A 72 9.08 -16.32 -3.76
CA ALA A 72 7.79 -16.45 -4.44
C ALA A 72 7.79 -17.64 -5.41
N ARG A 73 8.89 -17.89 -6.13
CA ARG A 73 9.08 -19.07 -6.96
C ARG A 73 8.98 -20.38 -6.14
N HIS A 74 9.57 -20.40 -4.96
CA HIS A 74 9.49 -21.57 -4.08
C HIS A 74 8.05 -21.80 -3.60
N MET A 75 7.33 -20.74 -3.22
CA MET A 75 5.92 -20.83 -2.82
C MET A 75 5.02 -21.27 -3.99
N LEU A 76 5.30 -20.81 -5.20
CA LEU A 76 4.55 -21.14 -6.40
C LEU A 76 4.69 -22.64 -6.74
N ALA A 77 5.84 -23.25 -6.44
CA ALA A 77 6.07 -24.70 -6.59
C ALA A 77 5.13 -25.56 -5.71
N TYR A 78 4.61 -24.99 -4.60
CA TYR A 78 3.60 -25.64 -3.76
C TYR A 78 2.15 -25.34 -4.20
N GLY A 79 1.99 -24.62 -5.30
CA GLY A 79 0.70 -24.27 -5.88
C GLY A 79 0.22 -22.84 -5.56
N THR A 80 -0.76 -22.39 -6.34
CA THR A 80 -1.32 -21.01 -6.27
C THR A 80 -1.81 -20.64 -4.89
N ALA A 81 -2.39 -21.57 -4.13
CA ALA A 81 -2.86 -21.31 -2.77
C ALA A 81 -1.73 -20.87 -1.83
N SER A 82 -0.53 -21.41 -2.01
CA SER A 82 0.63 -21.07 -1.15
C SER A 82 1.08 -19.62 -1.35
N ILE A 83 1.08 -19.11 -2.59
CA ILE A 83 1.45 -17.71 -2.84
C ILE A 83 0.38 -16.74 -2.35
N ILE A 84 -0.91 -17.12 -2.45
CA ILE A 84 -2.02 -16.35 -1.88
C ILE A 84 -1.84 -16.20 -0.36
N LEU A 85 -1.64 -17.30 0.34
CA LEU A 85 -1.45 -17.30 1.79
C LEU A 85 -0.20 -16.52 2.19
N PHE A 86 0.89 -16.66 1.44
CA PHE A 86 2.14 -15.96 1.68
C PHE A 86 1.96 -14.44 1.57
N LYS A 87 1.48 -13.93 0.42
CA LYS A 87 1.28 -12.49 0.17
C LYS A 87 0.26 -11.90 1.16
N THR A 88 -0.89 -12.55 1.34
CA THR A 88 -1.93 -12.10 2.27
C THR A 88 -1.45 -12.12 3.71
N GLY A 89 -0.71 -13.14 4.12
CA GLY A 89 -0.11 -13.25 5.44
C GLY A 89 0.86 -12.11 5.75
N PHE A 90 1.72 -11.73 4.80
CA PHE A 90 2.63 -10.58 4.96
C PHE A 90 1.87 -9.26 5.13
N VAL A 91 0.81 -9.02 4.34
CA VAL A 91 0.00 -7.81 4.47
C VAL A 91 -0.77 -7.80 5.78
N LEU A 92 -1.29 -8.93 6.25
CA LEU A 92 -1.93 -9.06 7.56
C LEU A 92 -0.96 -8.72 8.70
N ILE A 93 0.21 -9.34 8.71
CA ILE A 93 1.25 -9.12 9.73
C ILE A 93 1.70 -7.65 9.71
N GLY A 94 1.91 -7.06 8.52
CA GLY A 94 2.28 -5.65 8.37
C GLY A 94 1.16 -4.69 8.76
N SER A 95 -0.10 -5.04 8.53
CA SER A 95 -1.26 -4.21 8.88
C SER A 95 -1.49 -4.14 10.40
N TYR A 96 -1.14 -5.19 11.14
CA TYR A 96 -1.33 -5.23 12.59
C TYR A 96 -0.66 -4.08 13.34
N PRO A 97 0.66 -3.81 13.21
CA PRO A 97 1.29 -2.67 13.87
C PRO A 97 0.76 -1.32 13.36
N LEU A 98 0.41 -1.21 12.07
CA LEU A 98 -0.17 0.01 11.51
C LEU A 98 -1.51 0.34 12.18
N LEU A 99 -2.38 -0.64 12.36
CA LEU A 99 -3.67 -0.46 13.02
C LEU A 99 -3.52 -0.29 14.55
N ARG A 100 -2.55 -0.97 15.18
CA ARG A 100 -2.29 -0.86 16.63
C ARG A 100 -1.76 0.50 17.02
N PHE A 101 -0.93 1.11 16.19
CA PHE A 101 -0.31 2.41 16.43
C PHE A 101 -0.87 3.52 15.53
N ARG A 102 -2.12 3.40 15.08
CA ARG A 102 -2.78 4.31 14.12
C ARG A 102 -2.81 5.79 14.52
N THR A 103 -2.60 6.10 15.79
CA THR A 103 -2.54 7.49 16.28
C THR A 103 -1.15 8.12 16.21
N ALA A 104 -0.10 7.31 15.99
CA ALA A 104 1.27 7.79 15.91
C ALA A 104 1.57 8.40 14.53
N ARG A 105 2.35 9.49 14.50
CA ARG A 105 2.75 10.16 13.23
C ARG A 105 3.59 9.26 12.34
N ILE A 106 4.47 8.45 12.95
CA ILE A 106 5.35 7.55 12.23
C ILE A 106 4.56 6.46 11.48
N THR A 107 3.43 6.03 12.02
CA THR A 107 2.55 5.05 11.40
C THR A 107 1.86 5.61 10.16
N GLU A 108 1.40 6.87 10.22
CA GLU A 108 0.82 7.57 9.08
C GLU A 108 1.85 7.67 7.94
N LEU A 109 3.08 8.13 8.24
CA LEU A 109 4.16 8.22 7.26
C LEU A 109 4.54 6.83 6.69
N GLY A 110 4.68 5.83 7.55
CA GLY A 110 4.99 4.46 7.12
C GLY A 110 3.90 3.87 6.20
N SER A 111 2.61 4.13 6.51
CA SER A 111 1.50 3.71 5.66
C SER A 111 1.54 4.37 4.28
N PHE A 112 1.90 5.66 4.19
CA PHE A 112 2.08 6.35 2.91
C PHE A 112 3.22 5.76 2.10
N VAL A 113 4.37 5.46 2.73
CA VAL A 113 5.52 4.87 2.04
C VAL A 113 5.16 3.49 1.48
N ILE A 114 4.47 2.65 2.25
CA ILE A 114 4.05 1.33 1.80
C ILE A 114 3.03 1.44 0.66
N LEU A 115 2.03 2.32 0.80
CA LEU A 115 1.03 2.54 -0.26
C LEU A 115 1.69 3.02 -1.55
N PHE A 116 2.65 3.93 -1.46
CA PHE A 116 3.39 4.45 -2.61
C PHE A 116 4.22 3.34 -3.29
N ALA A 117 4.87 2.48 -2.52
CA ALA A 117 5.60 1.33 -3.05
C ALA A 117 4.67 0.36 -3.82
N TYR A 118 3.49 0.05 -3.27
CA TYR A 118 2.48 -0.75 -3.96
C TYR A 118 1.91 -0.06 -5.20
N ALA A 119 1.75 1.26 -5.19
CA ALA A 119 1.30 2.02 -6.35
C ALA A 119 2.33 1.94 -7.50
N ILE A 120 3.62 2.08 -7.20
CA ILE A 120 4.69 1.88 -8.20
C ILE A 120 4.64 0.46 -8.77
N LEU A 121 4.48 -0.55 -7.92
CA LEU A 121 4.39 -1.94 -8.34
C LEU A 121 3.18 -2.16 -9.26
N ALA A 122 2.03 -1.57 -8.95
CA ALA A 122 0.83 -1.66 -9.79
C ALA A 122 1.01 -1.01 -11.16
N VAL A 123 1.67 0.15 -11.23
CA VAL A 123 2.03 0.80 -12.50
C VAL A 123 2.98 -0.09 -13.31
N HIS A 124 4.01 -0.65 -12.67
CA HIS A 124 4.94 -1.54 -13.34
C HIS A 124 4.25 -2.77 -13.95
N TRP A 125 3.30 -3.37 -13.23
CA TRP A 125 2.50 -4.47 -13.75
C TRP A 125 1.62 -4.06 -14.94
N SER A 126 1.03 -2.87 -14.94
CA SER A 126 0.23 -2.39 -16.06
C SER A 126 1.06 -2.22 -17.34
N GLU A 127 2.27 -1.69 -17.24
CA GLU A 127 3.19 -1.55 -18.37
C GLU A 127 3.62 -2.93 -18.92
N CYS A 128 3.93 -3.88 -18.05
CA CYS A 128 4.25 -5.25 -18.46
C CYS A 128 3.09 -5.92 -19.20
N TYR A 129 1.85 -5.71 -18.74
CA TYR A 129 0.67 -6.28 -19.37
C TYR A 129 0.40 -5.68 -20.75
N ASP A 130 0.54 -4.36 -20.89
CA ASP A 130 0.35 -3.67 -22.19
C ASP A 130 1.38 -4.14 -23.21
N LEU A 131 2.64 -4.28 -22.82
CA LEU A 131 3.71 -4.79 -23.69
C LEU A 131 3.42 -6.24 -24.14
N TYR A 132 2.94 -7.06 -23.22
CA TYR A 132 2.58 -8.46 -23.53
C TYR A 132 1.40 -8.54 -24.50
N SER A 133 0.34 -7.80 -24.26
CA SER A 133 -0.85 -7.80 -25.11
C SER A 133 -0.51 -7.35 -26.54
N PHE A 134 0.36 -6.36 -26.67
CA PHE A 134 0.88 -5.89 -27.96
C PHE A 134 1.67 -7.00 -28.68
N THR A 135 2.58 -7.69 -27.97
CA THR A 135 3.39 -8.76 -28.56
C THR A 135 2.53 -9.97 -28.98
N ALA A 136 1.52 -10.31 -28.17
CA ALA A 136 0.62 -11.39 -28.47
C ALA A 136 -0.23 -11.11 -29.73
N SER A 137 -0.78 -9.91 -29.87
CA SER A 137 -1.54 -9.51 -31.06
C SER A 137 -0.69 -9.52 -32.32
N HIS A 138 0.54 -9.01 -32.27
CA HIS A 138 1.46 -9.01 -33.40
C HIS A 138 1.87 -10.42 -33.84
N ASN A 139 2.06 -11.35 -32.91
CA ASN A 139 2.36 -12.74 -33.22
C ASN A 139 1.18 -13.44 -33.90
N ILE A 140 -0.06 -13.11 -33.52
CA ILE A 140 -1.27 -13.63 -34.16
C ILE A 140 -1.38 -13.15 -35.63
N GLU A 141 -1.18 -11.86 -35.87
CA GLU A 141 -1.19 -11.28 -37.21
C GLU A 141 -0.12 -11.91 -38.12
N MET A 142 1.09 -12.12 -37.58
CA MET A 142 2.16 -12.80 -38.37
C MET A 142 1.87 -14.27 -38.61
N ALA A 143 1.19 -14.95 -37.73
CA ALA A 143 0.78 -16.33 -37.95
C ALA A 143 -0.30 -16.42 -39.00
N GLU A 144 -1.29 -15.53 -38.99
CA GLU A 144 -2.35 -15.45 -39.97
C GLU A 144 -1.81 -15.14 -41.38
N SER A 145 -0.89 -14.18 -41.51
CA SER A 145 -0.27 -13.87 -42.81
C SER A 145 0.51 -15.03 -43.39
N ARG A 146 1.24 -15.81 -42.60
CA ARG A 146 1.93 -17.02 -43.04
C ARG A 146 1.00 -18.09 -43.54
N VAL A 147 -0.15 -18.26 -42.89
CA VAL A 147 -1.17 -19.22 -43.31
C VAL A 147 -1.75 -18.80 -44.67
N LEU A 148 -2.09 -17.53 -44.86
CA LEU A 148 -2.59 -17.00 -46.13
C LEU A 148 -1.59 -17.16 -47.28
N ASP A 149 -0.31 -16.88 -47.02
CA ASP A 149 0.74 -17.06 -48.02
C ASP A 149 0.92 -18.53 -48.44
N SER A 150 0.73 -19.46 -47.50
CA SER A 150 0.80 -20.91 -47.78
C SER A 150 -0.31 -21.39 -48.69
N PHE A 151 -1.49 -20.78 -48.65
CA PHE A 151 -2.61 -21.07 -49.50
C PHE A 151 -2.44 -20.48 -50.92
N ASN A 152 -1.80 -19.33 -51.04
CA ASN A 152 -1.60 -18.68 -52.35
C ASN A 152 -0.45 -19.29 -53.19
N THR A 153 0.38 -20.12 -52.59
CA THR A 153 1.52 -20.79 -53.26
C THR A 153 1.22 -22.22 -53.77
N GLN A 154 0.00 -22.72 -53.59
CA GLN A 154 -0.48 -23.99 -54.17
C GLN A 154 -1.34 -23.74 -55.38
#